data_e55e0a8724e5ae0092a0a9fc3452dcc7
#
_entry.id   e55e0a8724e5ae0092a0a9fc3452dcc7
#
_cell.length_a   1.000
_cell.length_b   1.000
_cell.length_c   1.000
_cell.angle_alpha   90.00
_cell.angle_beta   90.00
_cell.angle_gamma   90.00
#
_symmetry.space_group_name_H-M   'P 1'
#
loop_
_entity.id
_entity.type
_entity.pdbx_description
1 polymer ?
#
loop_
_entity_poly.entity_id
_entity_poly.type
_entity_poly.pdbx_seq_one_letter_code
_entity_poly.pdbx_strand_id
1 'polypeptide(L)'
;MILTQAHIPYEVTAREWKDGGFRDSYTWHKRVWEAFPRMPEAERSFLTRLDDTGQDFRLLILSKDPPTRPDWCPSDNWHSKTVDDAFFEHRSYQFSLLANPTKKLVVRDDNGVKKKNGRRIALGKREDLQAWIERKGEQHGFTVDTATLKLVPRPRQQFLKKGKSGTHTATEFTGTLTVTSPNIFQEAAKNGIGSAKAFGFGMLCLVPLTSD
;
A
#
# COMPACT_ATOMS: atom_id res chain seq x y z
N MET A 1 3.42 3.35 -16.30
CA MET A 1 2.63 3.73 -15.09
C MET A 1 2.77 5.21 -14.83
N ILE A 2 1.84 5.79 -14.05
CA ILE A 2 1.92 7.20 -13.62
C ILE A 2 2.05 7.20 -12.09
N LEU A 3 3.07 7.88 -11.59
CA LEU A 3 3.26 8.15 -10.18
C LEU A 3 2.87 9.59 -9.89
N THR A 4 1.86 9.76 -9.05
CA THR A 4 1.42 11.07 -8.57
C THR A 4 1.75 11.23 -7.10
N GLN A 5 2.28 12.38 -6.73
CA GLN A 5 2.50 12.78 -5.35
C GLN A 5 1.70 14.02 -5.05
N ALA A 6 0.99 14.02 -3.94
CA ALA A 6 0.31 15.18 -3.41
C ALA A 6 0.72 15.43 -1.96
N HIS A 7 0.90 16.70 -1.62
CA HIS A 7 1.07 17.19 -0.26
C HIS A 7 -0.22 17.87 0.20
N ILE A 8 -0.83 17.35 1.26
CA ILE A 8 -2.15 17.78 1.72
C ILE A 8 -1.99 18.40 3.10
N PRO A 9 -2.05 19.74 3.20
CA PRO A 9 -1.93 20.43 4.48
C PRO A 9 -2.98 19.98 5.49
N TYR A 10 -2.66 20.00 6.75
CA TYR A 10 -3.59 19.61 7.82
C TYR A 10 -4.85 20.50 7.85
N GLU A 11 -4.74 21.76 7.45
CA GLU A 11 -5.88 22.69 7.35
C GLU A 11 -6.92 22.19 6.34
N VAL A 12 -6.47 21.61 5.23
CA VAL A 12 -7.36 21.01 4.22
C VAL A 12 -8.12 19.84 4.82
N THR A 13 -7.40 18.91 5.47
CA THR A 13 -8.04 17.75 6.08
C THR A 13 -8.96 18.14 7.24
N ALA A 14 -8.60 19.15 8.03
CA ALA A 14 -9.41 19.66 9.14
C ALA A 14 -10.71 20.34 8.64
N ARG A 15 -10.65 21.09 7.55
CA ARG A 15 -11.83 21.70 6.92
C ARG A 15 -12.81 20.65 6.43
N GLU A 16 -12.31 19.66 5.70
CA GLU A 16 -13.10 18.56 5.13
C GLU A 16 -13.61 17.56 6.18
N TRP A 17 -13.03 17.57 7.39
CA TRP A 17 -13.42 16.69 8.47
C TRP A 17 -14.90 16.81 8.88
N LYS A 18 -15.43 18.05 8.86
CA LYS A 18 -16.83 18.34 9.21
C LYS A 18 -17.80 17.61 8.28
N ASP A 19 -17.45 17.52 6.99
CA ASP A 19 -18.24 16.86 5.96
C ASP A 19 -17.95 15.35 5.84
N GLY A 20 -17.24 14.79 6.80
CA GLY A 20 -16.91 13.36 6.85
C GLY A 20 -15.73 12.93 6.01
N GLY A 21 -14.98 13.87 5.42
CA GLY A 21 -13.75 13.61 4.69
C GLY A 21 -12.56 13.33 5.61
N PHE A 22 -11.59 12.54 5.15
CA PHE A 22 -10.29 12.28 5.77
C PHE A 22 -10.29 11.75 7.21
N ARG A 23 -11.41 11.20 7.71
CA ARG A 23 -11.55 10.73 9.10
C ARG A 23 -10.81 9.42 9.38
N ASP A 24 -10.77 8.54 8.40
CA ASP A 24 -10.19 7.21 8.50
C ASP A 24 -9.70 6.72 7.12
N SER A 25 -9.08 5.55 7.09
CA SER A 25 -8.55 4.99 5.84
C SER A 25 -9.62 4.72 4.77
N TYR A 26 -10.89 4.54 5.15
CA TYR A 26 -11.99 4.38 4.18
C TYR A 26 -12.42 5.71 3.56
N THR A 27 -12.47 6.77 4.35
CA THR A 27 -12.79 8.12 3.84
C THR A 27 -11.67 8.65 2.95
N TRP A 28 -10.39 8.41 3.31
CA TRP A 28 -9.26 8.66 2.42
C TRP A 28 -9.39 7.92 1.09
N HIS A 29 -9.74 6.65 1.13
CA HIS A 29 -9.97 5.86 -0.08
C HIS A 29 -11.06 6.48 -0.98
N LYS A 30 -12.17 6.95 -0.41
CA LYS A 30 -13.21 7.63 -1.19
C LYS A 30 -12.72 8.93 -1.82
N ARG A 31 -11.96 9.73 -1.08
CA ARG A 31 -11.39 10.98 -1.60
C ARG A 31 -10.40 10.76 -2.74
N VAL A 32 -9.60 9.70 -2.68
CA VAL A 32 -8.71 9.36 -3.79
C VAL A 32 -9.49 8.96 -5.06
N TRP A 33 -10.66 8.33 -4.92
CA TRP A 33 -11.50 8.00 -6.08
C TRP A 33 -11.96 9.24 -6.87
N GLU A 34 -12.05 10.40 -6.26
CA GLU A 34 -12.39 11.66 -6.94
C GLU A 34 -11.33 12.05 -8.00
N ALA A 35 -10.11 11.52 -7.87
CA ALA A 35 -9.09 11.68 -8.90
C ALA A 35 -9.34 10.82 -10.17
N PHE A 36 -10.30 9.90 -10.13
CA PHE A 36 -10.63 8.98 -11.23
C PHE A 36 -12.11 9.01 -11.61
N PRO A 37 -12.67 10.17 -12.03
CA PRO A 37 -14.12 10.33 -12.20
C PRO A 37 -14.73 9.47 -13.31
N ARG A 38 -13.90 8.94 -14.23
CA ARG A 38 -14.34 8.10 -15.35
C ARG A 38 -14.11 6.61 -15.13
N MET A 39 -13.55 6.22 -13.97
CA MET A 39 -13.22 4.83 -13.68
C MET A 39 -14.38 4.17 -12.92
N PRO A 40 -14.90 3.00 -13.37
CA PRO A 40 -15.86 2.22 -12.61
C PRO A 40 -15.26 1.75 -11.28
N GLU A 41 -15.99 1.87 -10.17
CA GLU A 41 -15.53 1.45 -8.83
C GLU A 41 -15.07 -0.02 -8.77
N ALA A 42 -15.59 -0.88 -9.65
CA ALA A 42 -15.22 -2.30 -9.71
C ALA A 42 -13.81 -2.54 -10.28
N GLU A 43 -13.24 -1.60 -11.02
CA GLU A 43 -12.00 -1.78 -11.79
C GLU A 43 -10.85 -0.90 -11.28
N ARG A 44 -10.65 -0.88 -9.97
CA ARG A 44 -9.56 -0.09 -9.41
C ARG A 44 -8.20 -0.46 -10.02
N SER A 45 -7.62 0.45 -10.81
CA SER A 45 -6.32 0.31 -11.48
C SER A 45 -5.21 1.14 -10.83
N PHE A 46 -5.35 1.49 -9.56
CA PHE A 46 -4.37 2.29 -8.83
C PHE A 46 -4.04 1.73 -7.45
N LEU A 47 -2.85 2.04 -6.98
CA LEU A 47 -2.38 1.85 -5.62
C LEU A 47 -2.23 3.21 -4.95
N THR A 48 -2.35 3.23 -3.62
CA THR A 48 -2.10 4.44 -2.83
C THR A 48 -1.23 4.14 -1.63
N ARG A 49 -0.49 5.15 -1.21
CA ARG A 49 0.19 5.21 0.07
C ARG A 49 -0.02 6.58 0.68
N LEU A 50 -0.38 6.61 1.95
CA LEU A 50 -0.53 7.81 2.73
C LEU A 50 0.47 7.78 3.89
N ASP A 51 1.30 8.80 3.96
CA ASP A 51 2.24 9.00 5.05
C ASP A 51 1.91 10.35 5.74
N ASP A 52 1.87 10.34 7.07
CA ASP A 52 1.89 11.55 7.88
C ASP A 52 3.35 11.99 8.04
N THR A 53 3.68 13.19 7.55
CA THR A 53 5.05 13.73 7.58
C THR A 53 5.36 14.50 8.86
N GLY A 54 4.34 14.75 9.71
CA GLY A 54 4.42 15.63 10.85
C GLY A 54 4.18 17.11 10.52
N GLN A 55 4.06 17.47 9.24
CA GLN A 55 3.74 18.81 8.74
C GLN A 55 2.50 18.80 7.83
N ASP A 56 2.33 17.73 7.08
CA ASP A 56 1.25 17.50 6.13
C ASP A 56 1.00 15.99 5.94
N PHE A 57 0.05 15.65 5.10
CA PHE A 57 -0.08 14.29 4.60
C PHE A 57 0.52 14.19 3.19
N ARG A 58 1.47 13.27 3.01
CA ARG A 58 1.99 12.90 1.69
C ARG A 58 1.18 11.73 1.13
N LEU A 59 0.44 11.97 0.06
CA LEU A 59 -0.29 10.96 -0.70
C LEU A 59 0.50 10.58 -1.95
N LEU A 60 0.79 9.30 -2.12
CA LEU A 60 1.32 8.72 -3.35
C LEU A 60 0.22 7.91 -4.03
N ILE A 61 0.10 8.07 -5.34
CA ILE A 61 -0.81 7.29 -6.20
C ILE A 61 0.00 6.72 -7.36
N LEU A 62 0.00 5.40 -7.50
CA LEU A 62 0.54 4.71 -8.68
C LEU A 62 -0.63 4.17 -9.49
N SER A 63 -0.80 4.63 -10.73
CA SER A 63 -1.96 4.31 -11.56
C SER A 63 -1.60 3.97 -13.00
N LYS A 64 -2.49 3.27 -13.70
CA LYS A 64 -2.38 3.06 -15.15
C LYS A 64 -2.80 4.33 -15.90
N ASP A 65 -3.93 4.91 -15.49
CA ASP A 65 -4.51 6.10 -16.09
C ASP A 65 -4.08 7.36 -15.34
N PRO A 66 -3.93 8.51 -16.03
CA PRO A 66 -3.58 9.76 -15.37
C PRO A 66 -4.70 10.20 -14.42
N PRO A 67 -4.39 10.41 -13.14
CA PRO A 67 -5.37 10.94 -12.21
C PRO A 67 -5.59 12.43 -12.45
N THR A 68 -6.83 12.86 -12.27
CA THR A 68 -7.21 14.28 -12.27
C THR A 68 -7.04 14.83 -10.85
N ARG A 69 -6.47 16.03 -10.71
CA ARG A 69 -6.37 16.67 -9.40
C ARG A 69 -7.77 16.97 -8.85
N PRO A 70 -8.14 16.45 -7.68
CA PRO A 70 -9.41 16.78 -7.04
C PRO A 70 -9.42 18.20 -6.49
N ASP A 71 -10.60 18.82 -6.36
CA ASP A 71 -10.76 20.21 -5.91
C ASP A 71 -10.26 20.45 -4.47
N TRP A 72 -10.32 19.44 -3.60
CA TRP A 72 -9.79 19.54 -2.24
C TRP A 72 -8.26 19.58 -2.18
N CYS A 73 -7.53 19.18 -3.23
CA CYS A 73 -6.07 19.23 -3.26
C CYS A 73 -5.59 20.56 -3.87
N PRO A 74 -4.73 21.33 -3.17
CA PRO A 74 -4.15 22.55 -3.73
C PRO A 74 -3.38 22.28 -5.03
N SER A 75 -3.45 23.22 -5.99
CA SER A 75 -2.84 23.05 -7.33
C SER A 75 -1.33 22.80 -7.25
N ASP A 76 -0.66 23.58 -6.41
CA ASP A 76 0.80 23.58 -6.30
C ASP A 76 1.35 22.35 -5.56
N ASN A 77 0.45 21.55 -5.01
CA ASN A 77 0.80 20.36 -4.22
C ASN A 77 0.55 19.04 -4.96
N TRP A 78 0.17 19.09 -6.26
CA TRP A 78 -0.15 17.91 -7.06
C TRP A 78 0.81 17.74 -8.23
N HIS A 79 1.67 16.74 -8.17
CA HIS A 79 2.69 16.48 -9.17
C HIS A 79 2.59 15.05 -9.70
N SER A 80 2.61 14.90 -11.02
CA SER A 80 2.54 13.59 -11.68
C SER A 80 3.72 13.41 -12.63
N LYS A 81 4.26 12.18 -12.69
CA LYS A 81 5.30 11.80 -13.64
C LYS A 81 5.03 10.40 -14.20
N THR A 82 5.46 10.15 -15.42
CA THR A 82 5.50 8.82 -15.99
C THR A 82 6.63 8.01 -15.35
N VAL A 83 6.33 6.75 -15.06
CA VAL A 83 7.31 5.74 -14.62
C VAL A 83 7.42 4.74 -15.76
N ASP A 84 8.56 4.77 -16.46
CA ASP A 84 8.84 3.87 -17.55
C ASP A 84 9.06 2.44 -17.07
N ASP A 85 8.85 1.47 -17.97
CA ASP A 85 9.05 0.06 -17.62
C ASP A 85 10.52 -0.24 -17.32
N ALA A 86 11.47 0.47 -17.93
CA ALA A 86 12.89 0.40 -17.62
C ALA A 86 13.22 0.67 -16.13
N PHE A 87 12.36 1.45 -15.44
CA PHE A 87 12.50 1.64 -13.99
C PHE A 87 12.42 0.33 -13.19
N PHE A 88 11.74 -0.69 -13.71
CA PHE A 88 11.55 -1.99 -13.05
C PHE A 88 12.58 -3.05 -13.51
N GLU A 89 13.55 -2.69 -14.37
CA GLU A 89 14.54 -3.62 -14.94
C GLU A 89 15.85 -3.66 -14.13
N HIS A 90 16.01 -2.82 -13.10
CA HIS A 90 17.17 -2.87 -12.24
C HIS A 90 17.22 -4.17 -11.43
N ARG A 91 18.44 -4.62 -11.16
CA ARG A 91 18.66 -5.86 -10.39
C ARG A 91 18.32 -5.73 -8.91
N SER A 92 18.53 -4.55 -8.33
CA SER A 92 18.38 -4.34 -6.88
C SER A 92 17.78 -2.96 -6.58
N TYR A 93 17.06 -2.89 -5.46
CA TYR A 93 16.43 -1.64 -5.01
C TYR A 93 16.52 -1.49 -3.50
N GLN A 94 16.64 -0.26 -3.04
CA GLN A 94 16.10 0.07 -1.74
C GLN A 94 14.58 0.10 -1.83
N PHE A 95 13.90 -0.46 -0.84
CA PHE A 95 12.44 -0.51 -0.84
C PHE A 95 11.82 -0.02 0.45
N SER A 96 10.59 0.47 0.35
CA SER A 96 9.67 0.66 1.46
C SER A 96 8.29 0.10 1.07
N LEU A 97 7.73 -0.71 1.95
CA LEU A 97 6.43 -1.34 1.80
C LEU A 97 5.62 -1.17 3.08
N LEU A 98 4.56 -0.36 3.04
CA LEU A 98 3.57 -0.35 4.11
C LEU A 98 2.56 -1.47 3.85
N ALA A 99 2.46 -2.43 4.76
CA ALA A 99 1.61 -3.60 4.58
C ALA A 99 0.74 -3.88 5.81
N ASN A 100 -0.33 -4.68 5.57
CA ASN A 100 -1.15 -5.32 6.60
C ASN A 100 -0.84 -6.83 6.64
N PRO A 101 0.22 -7.25 7.36
CA PRO A 101 0.65 -8.64 7.38
C PRO A 101 -0.37 -9.50 8.12
N THR A 102 -0.89 -10.50 7.43
CA THR A 102 -1.89 -11.42 7.99
C THR A 102 -1.60 -12.86 7.60
N LYS A 103 -1.99 -13.81 8.45
CA LYS A 103 -2.09 -15.24 8.11
C LYS A 103 -3.53 -15.72 8.20
N LYS A 104 -3.92 -16.64 7.32
CA LYS A 104 -5.22 -17.29 7.35
C LYS A 104 -5.17 -18.45 8.34
N LEU A 105 -6.01 -18.40 9.38
CA LEU A 105 -6.20 -19.56 10.26
C LEU A 105 -7.10 -20.57 9.54
N VAL A 106 -6.67 -21.82 9.58
CA VAL A 106 -7.51 -22.93 9.17
C VAL A 106 -8.48 -23.20 10.32
N VAL A 107 -9.76 -22.87 10.11
CA VAL A 107 -10.82 -23.23 11.05
C VAL A 107 -11.40 -24.55 10.57
N ARG A 108 -11.50 -25.54 11.49
CA ARG A 108 -12.20 -26.79 11.24
C ARG A 108 -13.55 -26.76 11.95
N ASP A 109 -14.54 -27.45 11.41
CA ASP A 109 -15.81 -27.68 12.09
C ASP A 109 -15.69 -28.81 13.14
N ASP A 110 -16.79 -29.10 13.82
CA ASP A 110 -16.84 -30.11 14.88
C ASP A 110 -16.54 -31.54 14.37
N ASN A 111 -16.63 -31.75 13.05
CA ASN A 111 -16.28 -33.01 12.39
C ASN A 111 -14.84 -33.00 11.83
N GLY A 112 -14.03 -32.00 12.17
CA GLY A 112 -12.65 -31.88 11.70
C GLY A 112 -12.50 -31.39 10.25
N VAL A 113 -13.60 -31.09 9.54
CA VAL A 113 -13.58 -30.63 8.15
C VAL A 113 -13.18 -29.16 8.08
N LYS A 114 -12.30 -28.83 7.14
CA LYS A 114 -11.79 -27.48 6.94
C LYS A 114 -12.90 -26.53 6.45
N LYS A 115 -13.27 -25.52 7.25
CA LYS A 115 -14.23 -24.50 6.85
C LYS A 115 -13.70 -23.67 5.67
N LYS A 116 -14.54 -23.37 4.69
CA LYS A 116 -14.20 -22.61 3.48
C LYS A 116 -13.69 -21.17 3.81
N ASN A 117 -14.21 -20.56 4.86
CA ASN A 117 -13.89 -19.22 5.31
C ASN A 117 -13.06 -19.24 6.60
N GLY A 118 -11.73 -19.36 6.48
CA GLY A 118 -10.83 -19.20 7.61
C GLY A 118 -10.70 -17.72 8.04
N ARG A 119 -10.57 -17.49 9.35
CA ARG A 119 -10.31 -16.17 9.92
C ARG A 119 -8.90 -15.71 9.58
N ARG A 120 -8.73 -14.46 9.15
CA ARG A 120 -7.41 -13.83 9.05
C ARG A 120 -7.03 -13.22 10.39
N ILE A 121 -5.81 -13.47 10.83
CA ILE A 121 -5.22 -12.85 12.01
C ILE A 121 -4.01 -12.01 11.61
N ALA A 122 -3.84 -10.89 12.29
CA ALA A 122 -2.69 -10.03 12.12
C ALA A 122 -1.42 -10.68 12.68
N LEU A 123 -0.30 -10.45 12.03
CA LEU A 123 1.02 -10.83 12.51
C LEU A 123 1.62 -9.66 13.30
N GLY A 124 2.34 -9.98 14.39
CA GLY A 124 2.96 -8.95 15.24
C GLY A 124 4.34 -9.34 15.77
N LYS A 125 4.68 -10.62 15.76
CA LYS A 125 6.02 -11.06 16.15
C LYS A 125 7.02 -10.81 15.04
N ARG A 126 8.25 -10.43 15.38
CA ARG A 126 9.30 -10.09 14.43
C ARG A 126 9.56 -11.24 13.45
N GLU A 127 9.65 -12.47 13.95
CA GLU A 127 9.92 -13.66 13.16
C GLU A 127 8.79 -13.96 12.16
N ASP A 128 7.52 -13.81 12.61
CA ASP A 128 6.35 -13.98 11.74
C ASP A 128 6.30 -12.90 10.62
N LEU A 129 6.69 -11.66 10.94
CA LEU A 129 6.74 -10.55 9.99
C LEU A 129 7.87 -10.75 8.97
N GLN A 130 9.04 -11.15 9.42
CA GLN A 130 10.17 -11.48 8.55
C GLN A 130 9.82 -12.63 7.61
N ALA A 131 9.33 -13.74 8.13
CA ALA A 131 8.88 -14.87 7.30
C ALA A 131 7.75 -14.48 6.34
N TRP A 132 6.91 -13.51 6.70
CA TRP A 132 5.86 -12.99 5.82
C TRP A 132 6.43 -12.24 4.62
N ILE A 133 7.40 -11.33 4.83
CA ILE A 133 7.99 -10.55 3.72
C ILE A 133 8.88 -11.42 2.83
N GLU A 134 9.66 -12.36 3.38
CA GLU A 134 10.44 -13.33 2.62
C GLU A 134 9.56 -14.15 1.71
N ARG A 135 8.49 -14.78 2.23
CA ARG A 135 7.51 -15.50 1.42
C ARG A 135 6.82 -14.61 0.38
N LYS A 136 6.58 -13.32 0.70
CA LYS A 136 6.03 -12.37 -0.27
C LYS A 136 7.03 -12.06 -1.36
N GLY A 137 8.30 -11.94 -1.04
CA GLY A 137 9.36 -11.79 -2.02
C GLY A 137 9.39 -12.96 -3.01
N GLU A 138 9.44 -14.19 -2.51
CA GLU A 138 9.42 -15.40 -3.36
C GLU A 138 8.20 -15.44 -4.30
N GLN A 139 7.00 -15.12 -3.77
CA GLN A 139 5.76 -15.09 -4.54
C GLN A 139 5.73 -13.98 -5.62
N HIS A 140 6.53 -12.94 -5.44
CA HIS A 140 6.50 -11.73 -6.25
C HIS A 140 7.83 -11.43 -6.97
N GLY A 141 8.71 -12.43 -7.08
CA GLY A 141 9.89 -12.38 -7.93
C GLY A 141 11.05 -11.56 -7.36
N PHE A 142 11.20 -11.49 -6.04
CA PHE A 142 12.34 -10.87 -5.38
C PHE A 142 12.73 -11.57 -4.08
N THR A 143 13.94 -11.32 -3.61
CA THR A 143 14.39 -11.67 -2.27
C THR A 143 14.70 -10.40 -1.49
N VAL A 144 14.52 -10.44 -0.16
CA VAL A 144 14.92 -9.34 0.72
C VAL A 144 16.25 -9.66 1.39
N ASP A 145 17.11 -8.67 1.52
CA ASP A 145 18.33 -8.79 2.31
C ASP A 145 17.97 -8.63 3.80
N THR A 146 18.05 -9.71 4.54
CA THR A 146 17.70 -9.76 5.97
C THR A 146 18.62 -8.91 6.85
N ALA A 147 19.86 -8.65 6.40
CA ALA A 147 20.79 -7.80 7.13
C ALA A 147 20.40 -6.32 7.11
N THR A 148 19.76 -5.87 6.03
CA THR A 148 19.27 -4.49 5.88
C THR A 148 17.80 -4.32 6.27
N LEU A 149 17.07 -5.43 6.48
CA LEU A 149 15.62 -5.43 6.72
C LEU A 149 15.26 -4.79 8.06
N LYS A 150 14.48 -3.72 7.99
CA LYS A 150 13.87 -3.06 9.14
C LYS A 150 12.36 -3.29 9.12
N LEU A 151 11.80 -3.59 10.30
CA LEU A 151 10.39 -3.84 10.54
C LEU A 151 9.90 -2.80 11.54
N VAL A 152 9.12 -1.83 11.05
CA VAL A 152 8.63 -0.73 11.88
C VAL A 152 7.11 -0.83 12.04
N PRO A 153 6.60 -1.21 13.23
CA PRO A 153 5.17 -1.12 13.50
C PRO A 153 4.67 0.32 13.32
N ARG A 154 3.56 0.47 12.62
CA ARG A 154 2.87 1.75 12.46
C ARG A 154 1.54 1.74 13.21
N PRO A 155 0.96 2.89 13.52
CA PRO A 155 -0.34 2.97 14.16
C PRO A 155 -1.39 2.14 13.41
N ARG A 156 -2.25 1.46 14.17
CA ARG A 156 -3.36 0.69 13.58
C ARG A 156 -4.30 1.64 12.86
N GLN A 157 -4.70 1.28 11.64
CA GLN A 157 -5.67 2.04 10.88
C GLN A 157 -7.07 1.50 11.14
N GLN A 158 -7.90 2.34 11.73
CA GLN A 158 -9.33 2.05 11.89
C GLN A 158 -10.08 2.50 10.64
N PHE A 159 -11.19 1.85 10.35
CA PHE A 159 -12.12 2.25 9.30
C PHE A 159 -13.54 1.90 9.66
N LEU A 160 -14.48 2.72 9.17
CA LEU A 160 -15.91 2.48 9.29
C LEU A 160 -16.51 2.33 7.88
N LYS A 161 -16.97 1.14 7.54
CA LYS A 161 -17.60 0.85 6.25
C LYS A 161 -18.99 0.26 6.44
N LYS A 162 -20.03 0.95 5.94
CA LYS A 162 -21.44 0.50 6.01
C LYS A 162 -21.84 0.09 7.44
N GLY A 163 -21.52 0.91 8.44
CA GLY A 163 -21.84 0.66 9.86
C GLY A 163 -20.99 -0.43 10.55
N LYS A 164 -20.05 -1.05 9.83
CA LYS A 164 -19.12 -2.05 10.40
C LYS A 164 -17.75 -1.43 10.59
N SER A 165 -17.26 -1.44 11.83
CA SER A 165 -15.89 -1.04 12.14
C SER A 165 -14.91 -2.17 11.84
N GLY A 166 -13.69 -1.80 11.44
CA GLY A 166 -12.60 -2.74 11.28
C GLY A 166 -11.26 -2.07 11.58
N THR A 167 -10.24 -2.89 11.75
CA THR A 167 -8.89 -2.42 12.05
C THR A 167 -7.89 -3.18 11.19
N HIS A 168 -6.99 -2.45 10.55
CA HIS A 168 -5.81 -3.00 9.91
C HIS A 168 -4.59 -2.76 10.80
N THR A 169 -3.78 -3.80 10.99
CA THR A 169 -2.44 -3.62 11.53
C THR A 169 -1.54 -3.12 10.42
N ALA A 170 -0.66 -2.19 10.75
CA ALA A 170 0.25 -1.60 9.81
C ALA A 170 1.70 -1.90 10.22
N THR A 171 2.48 -2.43 9.30
CA THR A 171 3.93 -2.61 9.46
C THR A 171 4.60 -2.05 8.22
N GLU A 172 5.59 -1.21 8.42
CA GLU A 172 6.46 -0.75 7.36
C GLU A 172 7.71 -1.65 7.31
N PHE A 173 7.97 -2.18 6.13
CA PHE A 173 9.15 -2.95 5.79
C PHE A 173 10.06 -2.07 4.95
N THR A 174 11.31 -1.92 5.35
CA THR A 174 12.32 -1.20 4.56
C THR A 174 13.61 -2.00 4.51
N GLY A 175 14.40 -1.81 3.49
CA GLY A 175 15.68 -2.50 3.30
C GLY A 175 16.05 -2.58 1.83
N THR A 176 16.90 -3.55 1.51
CA THR A 176 17.31 -3.86 0.14
C THR A 176 16.60 -5.11 -0.35
N LEU A 177 16.20 -5.10 -1.61
CA LEU A 177 15.71 -6.29 -2.31
C LEU A 177 16.52 -6.54 -3.58
N THR A 178 16.58 -7.82 -3.97
CA THR A 178 17.16 -8.26 -5.25
C THR A 178 16.08 -8.96 -6.06
N VAL A 179 15.94 -8.56 -7.32
CA VAL A 179 14.98 -9.12 -8.26
C VAL A 179 15.45 -10.50 -8.71
N THR A 180 14.60 -11.51 -8.56
CA THR A 180 14.85 -12.90 -8.97
C THR A 180 14.06 -13.31 -10.21
N SER A 181 12.92 -12.64 -10.45
CA SER A 181 12.07 -12.87 -11.61
C SER A 181 11.49 -11.53 -12.11
N PRO A 182 12.10 -10.88 -13.12
CA PRO A 182 11.75 -9.51 -13.54
C PRO A 182 10.26 -9.32 -13.88
N ASN A 183 9.67 -10.22 -14.65
CA ASN A 183 8.26 -10.09 -15.07
C ASN A 183 7.30 -10.19 -13.87
N ILE A 184 7.55 -11.13 -12.94
CA ILE A 184 6.71 -11.30 -11.74
C ILE A 184 6.89 -10.10 -10.80
N PHE A 185 8.12 -9.59 -10.68
CA PHE A 185 8.42 -8.41 -9.87
C PHE A 185 7.74 -7.16 -10.42
N GLN A 186 7.82 -6.92 -11.74
CA GLN A 186 7.17 -5.80 -12.39
C GLN A 186 5.65 -5.82 -12.17
N GLU A 187 5.02 -6.98 -12.34
CA GLU A 187 3.59 -7.16 -12.05
C GLU A 187 3.26 -6.88 -10.57
N ALA A 188 4.10 -7.35 -9.65
CA ALA A 188 3.92 -7.10 -8.23
C ALA A 188 4.06 -5.61 -7.88
N ALA A 189 5.04 -4.92 -8.44
CA ALA A 189 5.24 -3.49 -8.26
C ALA A 189 4.05 -2.67 -8.77
N LYS A 190 3.48 -3.05 -9.94
CA LYS A 190 2.31 -2.39 -10.54
C LYS A 190 1.00 -2.70 -9.81
N ASN A 191 0.82 -3.92 -9.29
CA ASN A 191 -0.44 -4.38 -8.70
C ASN A 191 -0.45 -4.39 -7.17
N GLY A 192 0.70 -4.17 -6.55
CA GLY A 192 0.89 -4.12 -5.10
C GLY A 192 0.90 -5.48 -4.40
N ILE A 193 1.47 -5.50 -3.20
CA ILE A 193 1.76 -6.70 -2.42
C ILE A 193 0.87 -6.79 -1.18
N GLY A 194 0.24 -7.94 -0.95
CA GLY A 194 -0.52 -8.19 0.27
C GLY A 194 -2.00 -7.82 0.20
N SER A 195 -2.60 -7.62 1.37
CA SER A 195 -4.02 -7.32 1.56
C SER A 195 -4.27 -5.85 1.86
N ALA A 196 -5.54 -5.43 1.88
CA ALA A 196 -5.98 -4.08 2.23
C ALA A 196 -5.45 -2.97 1.29
N LYS A 197 -5.14 -3.30 0.04
CA LYS A 197 -4.62 -2.35 -0.96
C LYS A 197 -5.52 -1.13 -1.18
N ALA A 198 -6.84 -1.29 -0.99
CA ALA A 198 -7.80 -0.19 -1.03
C ALA A 198 -7.63 0.85 0.09
N PHE A 199 -6.91 0.50 1.14
CA PHE A 199 -6.74 1.33 2.33
C PHE A 199 -5.31 1.87 2.46
N GLY A 200 -4.59 2.00 1.35
CA GLY A 200 -3.24 2.59 1.33
C GLY A 200 -2.11 1.61 1.65
N PHE A 201 -2.37 0.30 1.63
CA PHE A 201 -1.35 -0.73 1.83
C PHE A 201 -0.89 -1.35 0.52
N GLY A 202 0.30 -1.94 0.55
CA GLY A 202 0.79 -2.81 -0.51
C GLY A 202 1.50 -2.12 -1.67
N MET A 203 1.59 -0.80 -1.69
CA MET A 203 2.39 -0.08 -2.66
C MET A 203 3.87 -0.25 -2.35
N LEU A 204 4.61 -0.81 -3.29
CA LEU A 204 6.05 -0.99 -3.19
C LEU A 204 6.75 0.29 -3.70
N CYS A 205 7.30 1.07 -2.78
CA CYS A 205 8.11 2.24 -3.11
C CYS A 205 9.56 1.80 -3.31
N LEU A 206 10.16 2.20 -4.42
CA LEU A 206 11.46 1.69 -4.89
C LEU A 206 12.41 2.83 -5.22
N VAL A 207 13.68 2.63 -4.88
CA VAL A 207 14.81 3.42 -5.36
C VAL A 207 15.84 2.46 -5.95
N PRO A 208 16.14 2.53 -7.26
CA PRO A 208 17.13 1.65 -7.87
C PRO A 208 18.49 1.79 -7.20
N LEU A 209 19.17 0.66 -7.01
CA LEU A 209 20.58 0.65 -6.63
C LEU A 209 21.39 0.50 -7.91
N THR A 210 22.15 1.54 -8.24
CA THR A 210 23.19 1.46 -9.27
C THR A 210 24.30 0.62 -8.71
N SER A 211 24.65 -0.48 -9.40
CA SER A 211 25.97 -1.11 -9.17
C SER A 211 27.02 -0.18 -9.75
N ASP A 212 27.92 0.30 -8.91
CA ASP A 212 29.16 0.92 -9.37
C ASP A 212 29.99 -0.10 -10.15
#